data_6c53be517bbea8ee15962ae72db494f8
#
_entry.id   6c53be517bbea8ee15962ae72db494f8
#
_cell.length_a   1.000
_cell.length_b   1.000
_cell.length_c   1.000
_cell.angle_alpha   90.00
_cell.angle_beta   90.00
_cell.angle_gamma   90.00
#
_symmetry.space_group_name_H-M   'P 1'
#
loop_
_entity.id
_entity.type
_entity.pdbx_description
1 polymer ?
#
loop_
_entity_poly.entity_id
_entity_poly.type
_entity_poly.pdbx_seq_one_letter_code
_entity_poly.pdbx_strand_id
1 'polypeptide(L)' 'MANQPAKSCYRIIESMLNIEVEKEVNDLIEQGWKTLGNLLIVVKKAREGDEQIHYVQAMVKN' A
#
# COMPACT_ATOMS: atom_id res chain seq x y z
N MET A 1 -28.55 -2.73 10.47
CA MET A 1 -27.83 -2.62 10.31
C MET A 1 -26.86 -2.56 10.83
N ALA A 2 -26.31 -2.94 10.64
CA ALA A 2 -25.32 -3.11 11.21
C ALA A 2 -24.67 -2.04 11.42
N ASN A 3 -24.26 -1.90 12.29
CA ASN A 3 -23.58 -0.97 12.50
C ASN A 3 -22.29 -1.14 12.36
N GLN A 4 -21.58 -0.61 11.58
CA GLN A 4 -20.27 -0.58 11.49
C GLN A 4 -19.79 0.18 12.56
N PRO A 5 -19.04 -0.31 13.41
CA PRO A 5 -18.52 0.36 14.48
C PRO A 5 -17.69 1.46 13.95
N ALA A 6 -16.62 1.63 14.05
CA ALA A 6 -15.86 2.68 13.60
C ALA A 6 -15.63 2.53 12.15
N LYS A 7 -15.67 3.56 11.40
CA LYS A 7 -15.39 3.42 10.06
C LYS A 7 -13.95 3.29 9.88
N SER A 8 -13.50 2.23 9.33
CA SER A 8 -12.11 2.02 8.98
C SER A 8 -11.94 2.16 7.50
N CYS A 9 -10.89 2.82 7.12
CA CYS A 9 -10.55 2.95 5.72
C CYS A 9 -9.34 2.12 5.43
N TYR A 10 -9.31 1.51 4.29
CA TYR A 10 -8.24 0.62 3.90
C TYR A 10 -7.71 1.07 2.55
N ARG A 11 -6.41 1.06 2.40
CA ARG A 11 -5.81 1.56 1.17
C ARG A 11 -4.59 0.73 0.82
N ILE A 12 -4.40 0.48 -0.46
CA ILE A 12 -3.23 -0.26 -0.91
C ILE A 12 -2.43 0.66 -1.82
N ILE A 13 -1.16 0.82 -1.51
CA ILE A 13 -0.25 1.61 -2.30
C ILE A 13 0.66 0.65 -3.04
N GLU A 14 0.74 0.82 -4.33
CA GLU A 14 1.58 -0.04 -5.15
C GLU A 14 2.32 0.80 -6.16
N SER A 15 3.60 0.55 -6.33
CA SER A 15 4.39 1.24 -7.34
C SER A 15 5.61 0.41 -7.67
N MET A 16 6.13 0.60 -8.86
CA MET A 16 7.37 -0.03 -9.26
C MET A 16 8.58 0.75 -8.74
N LEU A 17 8.35 1.93 -8.18
CA LEU A 17 9.41 2.74 -7.63
C LEU A 17 9.27 2.82 -6.12
N ASN A 18 10.26 2.30 -5.41
CA ASN A 18 10.19 2.28 -3.97
C ASN A 18 10.12 3.69 -3.39
N ILE A 19 10.73 4.65 -4.06
CA ILE A 19 10.72 6.01 -3.59
C ILE A 19 9.31 6.58 -3.62
N GLU A 20 8.51 6.20 -4.60
CA GLU A 20 7.13 6.68 -4.67
C GLU A 20 6.28 6.09 -3.55
N VAL A 21 6.50 4.80 -3.26
CA VAL A 21 5.78 4.17 -2.17
C VAL A 21 6.16 4.84 -0.86
N GLU A 22 7.44 5.10 -0.65
CA GLU A 22 7.92 5.71 0.56
C GLU A 22 7.28 7.08 0.75
N LYS A 23 7.24 7.87 -0.30
CA LYS A 23 6.67 9.20 -0.21
C LYS A 23 5.19 9.15 0.10
N GLU A 24 4.48 8.30 -0.57
CA GLU A 24 3.04 8.21 -0.38
C GLU A 24 2.70 7.68 1.01
N VAL A 25 3.46 6.70 1.49
CA VAL A 25 3.25 6.17 2.83
C VAL A 25 3.47 7.28 3.86
N ASN A 26 4.53 8.05 3.71
CA ASN A 26 4.81 9.11 4.66
C ASN A 26 3.73 10.19 4.63
N ASP A 27 3.23 10.52 3.43
CA ASP A 27 2.14 11.50 3.34
C ASP A 27 0.90 10.98 4.04
N LEU A 28 0.60 9.71 3.89
CA LEU A 28 -0.57 9.13 4.54
C LEU A 28 -0.41 9.07 6.05
N ILE A 29 0.79 8.77 6.52
CA ILE A 29 1.04 8.76 7.95
C ILE A 29 0.76 10.14 8.55
N GLU A 30 1.13 11.18 7.84
CA GLU A 30 0.85 12.52 8.32
C GLU A 30 -0.65 12.81 8.36
N GLN A 31 -1.43 12.09 7.60
CA GLN A 31 -2.88 12.25 7.58
C GLN A 31 -3.57 11.32 8.55
N GLY A 32 -2.82 10.60 9.36
CA GLY A 32 -3.40 9.71 10.37
C GLY A 32 -3.50 8.26 9.98
N TRP A 33 -2.98 7.90 8.82
CA TRP A 33 -2.99 6.49 8.39
C TRP A 33 -1.86 5.74 9.06
N LYS A 34 -2.03 4.44 9.20
CA LYS A 34 -1.00 3.58 9.75
C LYS A 34 -0.71 2.46 8.77
N THR A 35 0.52 2.00 8.78
CA THR A 35 0.85 0.85 7.94
C THR A 35 0.22 -0.40 8.53
N LEU A 36 -0.24 -1.27 7.65
CA LEU A 36 -0.85 -2.52 8.06
C LEU A 36 0.02 -3.63 7.50
N GLY A 37 0.76 -4.28 8.38
CA GLY A 37 1.66 -5.33 7.96
C GLY A 37 2.93 -4.80 7.34
N ASN A 38 3.72 -5.70 6.82
CA ASN A 38 5.01 -5.37 6.25
C ASN A 38 4.88 -4.97 4.80
N LEU A 39 5.85 -4.22 4.34
CA LEU A 39 5.97 -3.92 2.92
C LEU A 39 6.18 -5.22 2.16
N LEU A 40 5.48 -5.39 1.07
CA LEU A 40 5.63 -6.57 0.24
C LEU A 40 6.34 -6.20 -1.04
N ILE A 41 7.19 -7.10 -1.49
CA ILE A 41 7.86 -6.95 -2.76
C ILE A 41 7.35 -8.07 -3.66
N VAL A 42 6.71 -7.69 -4.75
CA VAL A 42 6.07 -8.63 -5.64
C VAL A 42 6.77 -8.59 -6.99
N VAL A 43 7.12 -9.73 -7.49
CA VAL A 43 7.74 -9.84 -8.81
C VAL A 43 6.69 -10.29 -9.79
N LYS A 44 6.45 -9.50 -10.81
CA LYS A 44 5.48 -9.83 -11.85
C LYS A 44 6.22 -10.03 -13.15
N LYS A 45 5.83 -11.02 -13.91
CA LYS A 45 6.45 -11.25 -15.18
C LYS A 45 5.67 -10.56 -16.26
N ALA A 46 6.37 -9.76 -17.04
CA ALA A 46 5.76 -9.14 -18.17
C ALA A 46 5.68 -10.12 -19.30
N ARG A 47 5.02 -9.69 -20.37
CA ARG A 47 4.71 -10.53 -21.45
C ARG A 47 5.91 -11.13 -22.11
N GLU A 48 6.99 -10.50 -22.20
CA GLU A 48 8.11 -11.01 -22.90
C GLU A 48 9.19 -11.53 -21.99
N GLY A 49 8.82 -11.94 -20.81
CA GLY A 49 9.79 -12.51 -19.91
C GLY A 49 10.49 -11.52 -19.01
N ASP A 50 10.27 -10.24 -19.22
CA ASP A 50 10.85 -9.24 -18.34
C ASP A 50 10.21 -9.33 -16.98
N GLU A 51 10.99 -9.12 -15.95
CA GLU A 51 10.44 -9.12 -14.61
C GLU A 51 10.26 -7.71 -14.13
N GLN A 52 9.16 -7.46 -13.46
CA GLN A 52 8.86 -6.17 -12.88
C GLN A 52 8.73 -6.34 -11.39
N ILE A 53 9.39 -5.48 -10.64
CA ILE A 53 9.30 -5.52 -9.20
C ILE A 53 8.35 -4.44 -8.75
N HIS A 54 7.37 -4.84 -7.95
CA HIS A 54 6.37 -3.92 -7.42
C HIS A 54 6.49 -3.91 -5.91
N TYR A 55 6.36 -2.73 -5.33
CA TYR A 55 6.37 -2.56 -3.88
C TYR A 55 4.95 -2.24 -3.46
N VAL A 56 4.46 -2.97 -2.47
CA VAL A 56 3.06 -2.88 -2.07
C VAL A 56 2.98 -2.68 -0.57
N GLN A 57 2.25 -1.69 -0.15
CA GLN A 57 2.05 -1.44 1.28
C GLN A 57 0.58 -1.17 1.54
N ALA A 58 0.02 -1.90 2.48
CA ALA A 58 -1.36 -1.67 2.91
C ALA A 58 -1.37 -0.65 4.03
N MET A 59 -2.36 0.21 4.04
CA MET A 59 -2.52 1.24 5.04
C MET A 59 -3.94 1.21 5.57
N VAL A 60 -4.11 1.61 6.81
CA VAL A 60 -5.42 1.62 7.43
C VAL A 60 -5.57 2.89 8.25
N LYS A 61 -6.78 3.40 8.32
CA LYS A 61 -7.07 4.58 9.10
C LYS A 61 -8.40 4.36 9.80
N ASN A 62 -8.42 4.63 11.08
CA ASN A 62 -9.66 4.54 11.85
C ASN A 62 -10.36 5.87 11.89
#